data_f2c46e2a4cd4430f0d2ff9e95ccc00ef
#
_entry.id   f2c46e2a4cd4430f0d2ff9e95ccc00ef
#
_cell.length_a   1.000
_cell.length_b   1.000
_cell.length_c   1.000
_cell.angle_alpha   90.00
_cell.angle_beta   90.00
_cell.angle_gamma   90.00
#
_symmetry.space_group_name_H-M   'P 1'
#
loop_
_entity.id
_entity.type
_entity.pdbx_description
1 polymer ?
#
loop_
_entity_poly.entity_id
_entity_poly.type
_entity_poly.pdbx_seq_one_letter_code
_entity_poly.pdbx_strand_id
1 'polypeptide(L)'
;VDRAALIFVPVVGCVAVLTFVAWVTFGGFDCVPQGIISAVAVLVVACPCAMGLATPTALMVGIGKAAEKGILIKDATALEQLRRIDTMVVDKTGTITIPNPNVDFTKTSSMPLEERETIKPNAAEAMTMLTDEGIEVHMMSGDTPEAAAYWAKKAGITHYMSKALPQDKENLVRNLQEQGHKVAMVGDGINDTQALALADVSIAMG
;
A
#
# COMPACT_ATOMS: atom_id res chain seq x y z
N VAL A 1 10.20 12.78 -5.11
CA VAL A 1 11.47 12.85 -5.87
C VAL A 1 11.36 13.90 -6.96
N ASP A 2 10.26 13.94 -7.71
CA ASP A 2 10.13 14.82 -8.89
C ASP A 2 10.13 16.32 -8.59
N ARG A 3 9.50 16.76 -7.50
CA ARG A 3 9.51 18.19 -7.11
C ARG A 3 10.88 18.71 -6.72
N ALA A 4 11.69 17.89 -6.05
CA ALA A 4 13.06 18.26 -5.70
C ALA A 4 13.94 18.34 -6.95
N ALA A 5 13.79 17.42 -7.90
CA ALA A 5 14.53 17.42 -9.16
C ALA A 5 14.21 18.65 -10.02
N LEU A 6 12.94 19.10 -10.07
CA LEU A 6 12.52 20.29 -10.81
C LEU A 6 13.20 21.60 -10.35
N ILE A 7 13.59 21.69 -9.09
CA ILE A 7 14.33 22.85 -8.56
C ILE A 7 15.82 22.62 -8.65
N PHE A 8 16.27 21.42 -8.30
CA PHE A 8 17.70 21.09 -8.19
C PHE A 8 18.42 21.15 -9.54
N VAL A 9 17.85 20.58 -10.59
CA VAL A 9 18.49 20.52 -11.92
C VAL A 9 18.73 21.91 -12.51
N PRO A 10 17.77 22.85 -12.53
CA PRO A 10 18.03 24.22 -12.98
C PRO A 10 19.08 24.97 -12.15
N VAL A 11 19.07 24.79 -10.82
CA VAL A 11 20.03 25.45 -9.93
C VAL A 11 21.45 24.97 -10.23
N VAL A 12 21.66 23.67 -10.34
CA VAL A 12 22.98 23.11 -10.69
C VAL A 12 23.42 23.54 -12.08
N GLY A 13 22.49 23.58 -13.04
CA GLY A 13 22.77 24.09 -14.38
C GLY A 13 23.25 25.55 -14.35
N CYS A 14 22.58 26.41 -13.57
CA CYS A 14 23.02 27.80 -13.38
C CYS A 14 24.42 27.89 -12.76
N VAL A 15 24.71 27.10 -11.72
CA VAL A 15 26.02 27.07 -11.07
C VAL A 15 27.11 26.63 -12.06
N ALA A 16 26.85 25.62 -12.89
CA ALA A 16 27.80 25.16 -13.91
C ALA A 16 28.11 26.25 -14.95
N VAL A 17 27.08 26.96 -15.43
CA VAL A 17 27.24 28.10 -16.35
C VAL A 17 28.02 29.23 -15.69
N LEU A 18 27.69 29.61 -14.47
CA LEU A 18 28.42 30.63 -13.72
C LEU A 18 29.90 30.25 -13.51
N THR A 19 30.18 28.98 -13.22
CA THR A 19 31.54 28.48 -13.09
C THR A 19 32.30 28.63 -14.40
N PHE A 20 31.71 28.24 -15.52
CA PHE A 20 32.31 28.43 -16.83
C PHE A 20 32.61 29.91 -17.15
N VAL A 21 31.62 30.78 -16.97
CA VAL A 21 31.75 32.23 -17.21
C VAL A 21 32.86 32.82 -16.31
N ALA A 22 32.92 32.44 -15.05
CA ALA A 22 33.95 32.92 -14.13
C ALA A 22 35.37 32.55 -14.63
N TRP A 23 35.59 31.31 -15.08
CA TRP A 23 36.88 30.89 -15.62
C TRP A 23 37.26 31.69 -16.88
N VAL A 24 36.33 31.95 -17.79
CA VAL A 24 36.61 32.68 -19.02
C VAL A 24 36.83 34.17 -18.75
N THR A 25 36.09 34.78 -17.82
CA THR A 25 36.22 36.22 -17.52
C THR A 25 37.47 36.56 -16.72
N PHE A 26 37.83 35.73 -15.75
CA PHE A 26 39.02 35.97 -14.91
C PHE A 26 40.30 35.37 -15.47
N GLY A 27 40.20 34.25 -16.23
CA GLY A 27 41.37 33.54 -16.77
C GLY A 27 41.63 33.84 -18.26
N GLY A 28 40.74 34.53 -18.93
CA GLY A 28 40.88 34.79 -20.38
C GLY A 28 40.55 33.59 -21.26
N PHE A 29 40.69 33.80 -22.58
CA PHE A 29 40.37 32.73 -23.56
C PHE A 29 41.27 31.48 -23.46
N ASP A 30 42.48 31.60 -22.90
CA ASP A 30 43.37 30.46 -22.68
C ASP A 30 42.84 29.51 -21.62
N CYS A 31 41.94 29.93 -20.74
CA CYS A 31 41.34 29.14 -19.69
C CYS A 31 39.98 28.50 -20.09
N VAL A 32 39.54 28.59 -21.33
CA VAL A 32 38.31 27.97 -21.84
C VAL A 32 38.29 26.44 -21.58
N PRO A 33 39.37 25.67 -21.88
CA PRO A 33 39.37 24.23 -21.57
C PRO A 33 39.16 23.92 -20.07
N GLN A 34 39.77 24.72 -19.19
CA GLN A 34 39.64 24.57 -17.74
C GLN A 34 38.22 24.94 -17.26
N GLY A 35 37.62 25.96 -17.87
CA GLY A 35 36.25 26.36 -17.63
C GLY A 35 35.27 25.24 -17.96
N ILE A 36 35.47 24.57 -19.10
CA ILE A 36 34.63 23.44 -19.52
C ILE A 36 34.77 22.27 -18.52
N ILE A 37 36.02 21.89 -18.19
CA ILE A 37 36.28 20.79 -17.24
C ILE A 37 35.62 21.09 -15.89
N SER A 38 35.75 22.31 -15.39
CA SER A 38 35.15 22.72 -14.09
C SER A 38 33.64 22.72 -14.14
N ALA A 39 33.01 23.20 -15.20
CA ALA A 39 31.55 23.18 -15.38
C ALA A 39 31.01 21.75 -15.46
N VAL A 40 31.69 20.87 -16.21
CA VAL A 40 31.32 19.44 -16.26
C VAL A 40 31.52 18.76 -14.91
N ALA A 41 32.59 19.07 -14.18
CA ALA A 41 32.80 18.55 -12.84
C ALA A 41 31.68 18.93 -11.88
N VAL A 42 31.19 20.18 -11.92
CA VAL A 42 30.02 20.64 -11.13
C VAL A 42 28.79 19.80 -11.46
N LEU A 43 28.51 19.57 -12.75
CA LEU A 43 27.36 18.76 -13.17
C LEU A 43 27.44 17.30 -12.71
N VAL A 44 28.64 16.70 -12.80
CA VAL A 44 28.88 15.30 -12.42
C VAL A 44 28.80 15.11 -10.90
N VAL A 45 29.44 16.00 -10.13
CA VAL A 45 29.47 15.92 -8.67
C VAL A 45 28.11 16.24 -8.07
N ALA A 46 27.37 17.17 -8.66
CA ALA A 46 26.02 17.53 -8.22
C ALA A 46 24.97 16.45 -8.56
N CYS A 47 25.29 15.47 -9.40
CA CYS A 47 24.36 14.38 -9.69
C CYS A 47 24.04 13.57 -8.41
N PRO A 48 22.79 13.53 -7.90
CA PRO A 48 22.45 12.77 -6.71
C PRO A 48 22.28 11.26 -7.03
N CYS A 49 23.17 10.71 -7.86
CA CYS A 49 23.08 9.33 -8.34
C CYS A 49 23.06 8.31 -7.21
N ALA A 50 23.80 8.55 -6.13
CA ALA A 50 23.77 7.71 -4.93
C ALA A 50 22.41 7.76 -4.22
N MET A 51 21.76 8.91 -4.17
CA MET A 51 20.44 9.08 -3.56
C MET A 51 19.34 8.46 -4.45
N GLY A 52 19.50 8.51 -5.78
CA GLY A 52 18.58 7.87 -6.74
C GLY A 52 18.65 6.35 -6.72
N LEU A 53 19.77 5.75 -6.27
CA LEU A 53 19.91 4.29 -6.15
C LEU A 53 19.48 3.74 -4.79
N ALA A 54 19.54 4.53 -3.72
CA ALA A 54 19.24 4.09 -2.37
C ALA A 54 17.77 3.65 -2.20
N THR A 55 16.82 4.41 -2.74
CA THR A 55 15.38 4.10 -2.63
C THR A 55 15.01 2.82 -3.40
N PRO A 56 15.35 2.63 -4.69
CA PRO A 56 15.10 1.38 -5.38
C PRO A 56 15.76 0.17 -4.72
N THR A 57 16.99 0.31 -4.22
CA THR A 57 17.69 -0.80 -3.56
C THR A 57 17.00 -1.22 -2.26
N ALA A 58 16.62 -0.26 -1.40
CA ALA A 58 15.88 -0.55 -0.18
C ALA A 58 14.52 -1.20 -0.47
N LEU A 59 13.85 -0.73 -1.52
CA LEU A 59 12.58 -1.28 -1.99
C LEU A 59 12.74 -2.73 -2.48
N MET A 60 13.75 -3.01 -3.30
CA MET A 60 14.02 -4.38 -3.78
C MET A 60 14.32 -5.35 -2.63
N VAL A 61 15.08 -4.93 -1.63
CA VAL A 61 15.33 -5.75 -0.43
C VAL A 61 14.05 -5.97 0.36
N GLY A 62 13.21 -4.94 0.51
CA GLY A 62 11.91 -5.04 1.17
C GLY A 62 10.95 -6.01 0.47
N ILE A 63 10.83 -5.90 -0.87
CA ILE A 63 10.01 -6.80 -1.70
C ILE A 63 10.54 -8.24 -1.61
N GLY A 64 11.85 -8.43 -1.65
CA GLY A 64 12.46 -9.76 -1.52
C GLY A 64 12.12 -10.41 -0.18
N LYS A 65 12.24 -9.68 0.94
CA LYS A 65 11.86 -10.17 2.27
C LYS A 65 10.37 -10.45 2.42
N ALA A 66 9.52 -9.66 1.78
CA ALA A 66 8.08 -9.91 1.75
C ALA A 66 7.77 -11.20 0.99
N ALA A 67 8.41 -11.44 -0.16
CA ALA A 67 8.26 -12.65 -0.96
C ALA A 67 8.71 -13.91 -0.19
N GLU A 68 9.77 -13.85 0.60
CA GLU A 68 10.20 -14.96 1.48
C GLU A 68 9.12 -15.34 2.52
N LYS A 69 8.24 -14.40 2.87
CA LYS A 69 7.09 -14.62 3.77
C LYS A 69 5.78 -14.92 3.02
N GLY A 70 5.83 -15.14 1.71
CA GLY A 70 4.66 -15.41 0.88
C GLY A 70 3.86 -14.16 0.50
N ILE A 71 4.39 -12.94 0.73
CA ILE A 71 3.73 -11.69 0.37
C ILE A 71 4.28 -11.22 -0.98
N LEU A 72 3.47 -11.31 -2.03
CA LEU A 72 3.84 -10.88 -3.38
C LEU A 72 3.41 -9.43 -3.60
N ILE A 73 4.38 -8.53 -3.74
CA ILE A 73 4.15 -7.13 -4.02
C ILE A 73 4.26 -6.90 -5.52
N LYS A 74 3.15 -6.55 -6.17
CA LYS A 74 3.09 -6.32 -7.62
C LYS A 74 3.55 -4.92 -8.01
N ASP A 75 3.32 -3.94 -7.15
CA ASP A 75 3.64 -2.54 -7.40
C ASP A 75 4.37 -1.94 -6.20
N ALA A 76 5.51 -1.32 -6.47
CA ALA A 76 6.29 -0.60 -5.48
C ALA A 76 5.54 0.58 -4.86
N THR A 77 4.63 1.19 -5.61
CA THR A 77 3.78 2.31 -5.17
C THR A 77 2.84 1.86 -4.04
N ALA A 78 2.37 0.62 -4.07
CA ALA A 78 1.54 0.05 -3.02
C ALA A 78 2.25 0.03 -1.66
N LEU A 79 3.56 -0.25 -1.62
CA LEU A 79 4.37 -0.19 -0.39
C LEU A 79 4.49 1.23 0.17
N GLU A 80 4.61 2.22 -0.69
CA GLU A 80 4.66 3.63 -0.27
C GLU A 80 3.30 4.10 0.26
N GLN A 81 2.22 3.66 -0.38
CA GLN A 81 0.85 3.99 0.02
C GLN A 81 0.44 3.28 1.31
N LEU A 82 0.89 2.04 1.52
CA LEU A 82 0.58 1.25 2.72
C LEU A 82 0.92 2.00 4.02
N ARG A 83 1.99 2.79 4.02
CA ARG A 83 2.37 3.63 5.17
C ARG A 83 1.33 4.70 5.53
N ARG A 84 0.47 5.07 4.59
CA ARG A 84 -0.51 6.16 4.75
C ARG A 84 -1.91 5.66 5.07
N ILE A 85 -2.10 4.34 5.11
CA ILE A 85 -3.38 3.72 5.39
C ILE A 85 -3.76 3.99 6.85
N ASP A 86 -4.95 4.48 7.04
CA ASP A 86 -5.57 4.70 8.34
C ASP A 86 -6.82 3.84 8.55
N THR A 87 -7.37 3.29 7.47
CA THR A 87 -8.59 2.48 7.50
C THR A 87 -8.43 1.22 6.65
N MET A 88 -8.87 0.07 7.16
CA MET A 88 -8.81 -1.21 6.46
C MET A 88 -10.20 -1.83 6.37
N VAL A 89 -10.63 -2.14 5.15
CA VAL A 89 -11.86 -2.91 4.89
C VAL A 89 -11.47 -4.35 4.61
N VAL A 90 -12.03 -5.29 5.37
CA VAL A 90 -11.65 -6.70 5.31
C VAL A 90 -12.87 -7.54 4.97
N ASP A 91 -12.77 -8.38 3.95
CA ASP A 91 -13.79 -9.41 3.73
C ASP A 91 -13.71 -10.49 4.81
N LYS A 92 -14.83 -11.08 5.16
CA LYS A 92 -14.87 -12.15 6.16
C LYS A 92 -14.37 -13.48 5.58
N THR A 93 -15.01 -13.93 4.50
CA THR A 93 -14.86 -15.30 3.98
C THR A 93 -13.55 -15.46 3.20
N GLY A 94 -12.77 -16.48 3.54
CA GLY A 94 -11.45 -16.68 2.93
C GLY A 94 -10.36 -15.74 3.44
N THR A 95 -10.72 -14.61 4.05
CA THR A 95 -9.77 -13.61 4.60
C THR A 95 -9.60 -13.78 6.11
N ILE A 96 -10.65 -13.58 6.90
CA ILE A 96 -10.63 -13.76 8.37
C ILE A 96 -10.94 -15.21 8.73
N THR A 97 -11.85 -15.85 7.97
CA THR A 97 -12.28 -17.21 8.19
C THR A 97 -11.82 -18.15 7.08
N ILE A 98 -11.76 -19.44 7.40
CA ILE A 98 -11.56 -20.54 6.46
C ILE A 98 -12.89 -21.27 6.36
N PRO A 99 -13.53 -21.32 5.17
CA PRO A 99 -14.74 -22.11 4.97
C PRO A 99 -14.43 -23.60 5.09
N ASN A 100 -15.33 -24.36 5.70
CA ASN A 100 -15.19 -25.80 5.79
C ASN A 100 -15.53 -26.45 4.43
N PRO A 101 -14.59 -27.10 3.74
CA PRO A 101 -14.81 -27.66 2.41
C PRO A 101 -15.81 -28.81 2.39
N ASN A 102 -16.12 -29.43 3.53
CA ASN A 102 -17.04 -30.56 3.64
C ASN A 102 -18.50 -30.15 3.87
N VAL A 103 -18.76 -28.86 3.96
CA VAL A 103 -20.10 -28.32 4.21
C VAL A 103 -20.78 -27.93 2.92
N ASP A 104 -21.97 -28.49 2.68
CA ASP A 104 -22.85 -28.07 1.58
C ASP A 104 -23.54 -26.76 1.97
N PHE A 105 -23.05 -25.65 1.42
CA PHE A 105 -23.55 -24.30 1.69
C PHE A 105 -25.03 -24.10 1.29
N THR A 106 -25.64 -25.00 0.54
CA THR A 106 -27.06 -24.96 0.19
C THR A 106 -27.97 -25.41 1.35
N LYS A 107 -27.42 -26.07 2.38
CA LYS A 107 -28.15 -26.67 3.52
C LYS A 107 -27.78 -26.06 4.87
N THR A 108 -27.07 -24.96 4.89
CA THR A 108 -26.43 -24.40 6.09
C THR A 108 -27.32 -23.69 7.10
N SER A 109 -28.64 -23.46 6.80
CA SER A 109 -29.51 -22.65 7.67
C SER A 109 -29.65 -23.17 9.11
N SER A 110 -29.44 -24.46 9.36
CA SER A 110 -29.59 -25.09 10.68
C SER A 110 -28.28 -25.54 11.32
N MET A 111 -27.15 -25.35 10.64
CA MET A 111 -25.83 -25.83 11.12
C MET A 111 -25.16 -24.76 12.00
N PRO A 112 -24.50 -25.15 13.12
CA PRO A 112 -23.72 -24.22 13.93
C PRO A 112 -22.66 -23.46 13.11
N LEU A 113 -22.40 -22.19 13.45
CA LEU A 113 -21.45 -21.34 12.72
C LEU A 113 -20.02 -21.92 12.69
N GLU A 114 -19.59 -22.53 13.80
CA GLU A 114 -18.26 -23.12 13.95
C GLU A 114 -18.04 -24.39 13.12
N GLU A 115 -19.11 -25.03 12.70
CA GLU A 115 -19.04 -26.17 11.78
C GLU A 115 -18.93 -25.72 10.32
N ARG A 116 -19.45 -24.52 10.00
CA ARG A 116 -19.41 -23.95 8.64
C ARG A 116 -18.05 -23.38 8.29
N GLU A 117 -17.45 -22.70 9.24
CA GLU A 117 -16.20 -21.94 9.08
C GLU A 117 -15.40 -21.95 10.37
N THR A 118 -14.09 -21.76 10.23
CA THR A 118 -13.19 -21.54 11.37
C THR A 118 -12.44 -20.23 11.18
N ILE A 119 -12.17 -19.51 12.28
CA ILE A 119 -11.32 -18.32 12.24
C ILE A 119 -9.87 -18.73 11.92
N LYS A 120 -9.19 -17.98 11.07
CA LYS A 120 -7.75 -18.21 10.82
C LYS A 120 -6.96 -18.04 12.13
N PRO A 121 -5.94 -18.89 12.39
CA PRO A 121 -5.25 -18.93 13.69
C PRO A 121 -4.76 -17.59 14.21
N ASN A 122 -4.27 -16.71 13.31
CA ASN A 122 -3.67 -15.43 13.69
C ASN A 122 -4.59 -14.23 13.39
N ALA A 123 -5.86 -14.45 13.01
CA ALA A 123 -6.74 -13.37 12.59
C ALA A 123 -7.02 -12.37 13.71
N ALA A 124 -7.35 -12.84 14.91
CA ALA A 124 -7.64 -11.96 16.05
C ALA A 124 -6.39 -11.15 16.48
N GLU A 125 -5.22 -11.80 16.50
CA GLU A 125 -3.96 -11.14 16.80
C GLU A 125 -3.64 -10.05 15.74
N ALA A 126 -3.80 -10.37 14.47
CA ALA A 126 -3.58 -9.42 13.39
C ALA A 126 -4.51 -8.20 13.48
N MET A 127 -5.80 -8.40 13.79
CA MET A 127 -6.75 -7.29 13.97
C MET A 127 -6.39 -6.43 15.18
N THR A 128 -5.94 -7.04 16.27
CA THR A 128 -5.47 -6.30 17.44
C THR A 128 -4.24 -5.45 17.10
N MET A 129 -3.25 -6.04 16.41
CA MET A 129 -2.05 -5.30 15.99
C MET A 129 -2.40 -4.11 15.08
N LEU A 130 -3.32 -4.27 14.14
CA LEU A 130 -3.77 -3.17 13.28
C LEU A 130 -4.43 -2.05 14.07
N THR A 131 -5.27 -2.40 15.04
CA THR A 131 -5.94 -1.42 15.90
C THR A 131 -4.96 -0.69 16.82
N ASP A 132 -3.95 -1.39 17.34
CA ASP A 132 -2.89 -0.81 18.17
C ASP A 132 -2.01 0.18 17.38
N GLU A 133 -1.84 -0.05 16.07
CA GLU A 133 -1.17 0.88 15.13
C GLU A 133 -2.08 2.04 14.70
N GLY A 134 -3.32 2.10 15.21
CA GLY A 134 -4.28 3.18 14.91
C GLY A 134 -5.04 3.01 13.61
N ILE A 135 -5.06 1.81 13.02
CA ILE A 135 -5.83 1.51 11.81
C ILE A 135 -7.24 1.09 12.19
N GLU A 136 -8.23 1.77 11.66
CA GLU A 136 -9.64 1.42 11.85
C GLU A 136 -10.01 0.24 10.94
N VAL A 137 -10.54 -0.85 11.53
CA VAL A 137 -10.87 -2.07 10.79
C VAL A 137 -12.37 -2.23 10.63
N HIS A 138 -12.83 -2.36 9.38
CA HIS A 138 -14.23 -2.62 9.00
C HIS A 138 -14.35 -4.00 8.36
N MET A 139 -15.14 -4.90 8.98
CA MET A 139 -15.42 -6.22 8.39
C MET A 139 -16.68 -6.17 7.54
N MET A 140 -16.60 -6.71 6.32
CA MET A 140 -17.74 -6.89 5.43
C MET A 140 -18.07 -8.37 5.30
N SER A 141 -19.35 -8.71 5.38
CA SER A 141 -19.81 -10.08 5.23
C SER A 141 -21.18 -10.15 4.51
N GLY A 142 -21.31 -11.08 3.58
CA GLY A 142 -22.61 -11.43 2.98
C GLY A 142 -23.56 -12.20 3.90
N ASP A 143 -23.09 -12.62 5.08
CA ASP A 143 -23.84 -13.45 6.02
C ASP A 143 -24.94 -12.71 6.75
N THR A 144 -25.69 -13.50 7.55
CA THR A 144 -26.72 -12.96 8.46
C THR A 144 -26.09 -12.08 9.54
N PRO A 145 -26.88 -11.14 10.12
CA PRO A 145 -26.38 -10.26 11.19
C PRO A 145 -25.78 -11.01 12.37
N GLU A 146 -26.39 -12.14 12.75
CA GLU A 146 -25.93 -12.98 13.87
C GLU A 146 -24.56 -13.60 13.58
N ALA A 147 -24.36 -14.12 12.35
CA ALA A 147 -23.09 -14.71 11.94
C ALA A 147 -22.00 -13.64 11.82
N ALA A 148 -22.30 -12.49 11.22
CA ALA A 148 -21.36 -11.39 11.11
C ALA A 148 -20.93 -10.86 12.48
N ALA A 149 -21.89 -10.66 13.40
CA ALA A 149 -21.60 -10.24 14.77
C ALA A 149 -20.73 -11.26 15.53
N TYR A 150 -21.02 -12.55 15.36
CA TYR A 150 -20.25 -13.62 16.00
C TYR A 150 -18.77 -13.59 15.55
N TRP A 151 -18.52 -13.54 14.24
CA TRP A 151 -17.16 -13.55 13.70
C TRP A 151 -16.42 -12.23 13.96
N ALA A 152 -17.09 -11.08 13.88
CA ALA A 152 -16.52 -9.79 14.25
C ALA A 152 -16.03 -9.79 15.71
N LYS A 153 -16.88 -10.24 16.63
CA LYS A 153 -16.51 -10.36 18.05
C LYS A 153 -15.33 -11.31 18.26
N LYS A 154 -15.31 -12.46 17.58
CA LYS A 154 -14.24 -13.46 17.69
C LYS A 154 -12.91 -12.95 17.11
N ALA A 155 -12.97 -12.09 16.10
CA ALA A 155 -11.80 -11.42 15.51
C ALA A 155 -11.39 -10.13 16.23
N GLY A 156 -12.18 -9.62 17.20
CA GLY A 156 -11.90 -8.36 17.90
C GLY A 156 -12.24 -7.11 17.08
N ILE A 157 -13.11 -7.23 16.07
CA ILE A 157 -13.51 -6.11 15.18
C ILE A 157 -14.80 -5.48 15.71
N THR A 158 -14.79 -4.14 15.82
CA THR A 158 -15.95 -3.35 16.29
C THR A 158 -16.88 -2.90 15.19
N HIS A 159 -16.33 -2.59 14.01
CA HIS A 159 -17.10 -2.12 12.85
C HIS A 159 -17.34 -3.27 11.87
N TYR A 160 -18.59 -3.66 11.68
CA TYR A 160 -18.92 -4.72 10.72
C TYR A 160 -20.25 -4.46 10.02
N MET A 161 -20.35 -4.96 8.79
CA MET A 161 -21.56 -4.96 8.00
C MET A 161 -21.95 -6.39 7.61
N SER A 162 -23.22 -6.72 7.80
CA SER A 162 -23.83 -8.00 7.41
C SER A 162 -24.66 -7.85 6.14
N LYS A 163 -24.95 -8.98 5.47
CA LYS A 163 -25.72 -9.01 4.21
C LYS A 163 -25.15 -8.08 3.13
N ALA A 164 -23.85 -7.82 3.18
CA ALA A 164 -23.19 -6.94 2.23
C ALA A 164 -23.14 -7.57 0.84
N LEU A 165 -23.63 -6.84 -0.14
CA LEU A 165 -23.45 -7.16 -1.55
C LEU A 165 -22.11 -6.62 -2.05
N PRO A 166 -21.59 -7.10 -3.19
CA PRO A 166 -20.36 -6.56 -3.78
C PRO A 166 -20.38 -5.04 -3.95
N GLN A 167 -21.54 -4.48 -4.31
CA GLN A 167 -21.75 -3.05 -4.46
C GLN A 167 -21.61 -2.28 -3.13
N ASP A 168 -22.03 -2.89 -2.02
CA ASP A 168 -21.93 -2.26 -0.70
C ASP A 168 -20.46 -2.15 -0.26
N LYS A 169 -19.63 -3.11 -0.64
CA LYS A 169 -18.19 -3.08 -0.39
C LYS A 169 -17.52 -1.92 -1.15
N GLU A 170 -17.85 -1.75 -2.43
CA GLU A 170 -17.39 -0.60 -3.23
C GLU A 170 -17.84 0.72 -2.62
N ASN A 171 -19.13 0.83 -2.27
CA ASN A 171 -19.71 2.04 -1.69
C ASN A 171 -19.05 2.42 -0.35
N LEU A 172 -18.74 1.43 0.50
CA LEU A 172 -18.04 1.68 1.76
C LEU A 172 -16.65 2.25 1.51
N VAL A 173 -15.86 1.64 0.63
CA VAL A 173 -14.52 2.13 0.29
C VAL A 173 -14.60 3.56 -0.25
N ARG A 174 -15.53 3.83 -1.17
CA ARG A 174 -15.74 5.17 -1.74
C ARG A 174 -16.10 6.20 -0.66
N ASN A 175 -17.06 5.89 0.20
CA ASN A 175 -17.50 6.78 1.26
C ASN A 175 -16.37 7.12 2.25
N LEU A 176 -15.55 6.13 2.62
CA LEU A 176 -14.40 6.35 3.50
C LEU A 176 -13.36 7.26 2.82
N GLN A 177 -13.08 7.04 1.53
CA GLN A 177 -12.18 7.89 0.75
C GLN A 177 -12.72 9.33 0.61
N GLU A 178 -14.02 9.52 0.41
CA GLU A 178 -14.67 10.84 0.36
C GLU A 178 -14.59 11.58 1.69
N GLN A 179 -14.54 10.86 2.81
CA GLN A 179 -14.31 11.42 4.16
C GLN A 179 -12.83 11.76 4.41
N GLY A 180 -11.95 11.42 3.47
CA GLY A 180 -10.52 11.75 3.53
C GLY A 180 -9.64 10.62 4.06
N HIS A 181 -10.21 9.44 4.35
CA HIS A 181 -9.47 8.28 4.78
C HIS A 181 -8.62 7.67 3.66
N LYS A 182 -7.50 7.06 4.04
CA LYS A 182 -6.69 6.22 3.17
C LYS A 182 -7.02 4.76 3.41
N VAL A 183 -7.65 4.12 2.42
CA VAL A 183 -8.31 2.84 2.58
C VAL A 183 -7.51 1.71 1.96
N ALA A 184 -7.23 0.67 2.75
CA ALA A 184 -6.82 -0.63 2.24
C ALA A 184 -8.02 -1.57 2.17
N MET A 185 -8.14 -2.35 1.08
CA MET A 185 -9.12 -3.42 0.95
C MET A 185 -8.41 -4.78 0.93
N VAL A 186 -8.89 -5.69 1.78
CA VAL A 186 -8.38 -7.08 1.89
C VAL A 186 -9.51 -8.05 1.57
N GLY A 187 -9.31 -8.92 0.59
CA GLY A 187 -10.32 -9.88 0.15
C GLY A 187 -9.73 -11.04 -0.66
N ASP A 188 -10.58 -11.99 -1.06
CA ASP A 188 -10.21 -13.15 -1.87
C ASP A 188 -10.08 -12.85 -3.39
N GLY A 189 -10.49 -11.66 -3.82
CA GLY A 189 -10.40 -11.19 -5.20
C GLY A 189 -11.53 -11.66 -6.12
N ILE A 190 -12.38 -12.59 -5.70
CA ILE A 190 -13.46 -13.13 -6.55
C ILE A 190 -14.70 -12.23 -6.48
N ASN A 191 -15.17 -11.94 -5.27
CA ASN A 191 -16.38 -11.14 -5.03
C ASN A 191 -16.07 -9.66 -4.76
N ASP A 192 -14.81 -9.31 -4.56
CA ASP A 192 -14.36 -8.00 -4.08
C ASP A 192 -13.62 -7.19 -5.14
N THR A 193 -13.61 -7.63 -6.39
CA THR A 193 -12.80 -7.05 -7.48
C THR A 193 -13.00 -5.55 -7.62
N GLN A 194 -14.24 -5.05 -7.51
CA GLN A 194 -14.54 -3.62 -7.66
C GLN A 194 -14.02 -2.81 -6.46
N ALA A 195 -14.24 -3.30 -5.24
CA ALA A 195 -13.76 -2.66 -4.03
C ALA A 195 -12.22 -2.67 -3.95
N LEU A 196 -11.60 -3.81 -4.33
CA LEU A 196 -10.14 -3.92 -4.45
C LEU A 196 -9.57 -2.94 -5.47
N ALA A 197 -10.21 -2.78 -6.64
CA ALA A 197 -9.75 -1.85 -7.67
C ALA A 197 -9.86 -0.37 -7.26
N LEU A 198 -10.81 -0.04 -6.38
CA LEU A 198 -11.07 1.32 -5.92
C LEU A 198 -10.16 1.74 -4.75
N ALA A 199 -9.77 0.80 -3.88
CA ALA A 199 -8.99 1.08 -2.68
C ALA A 199 -7.61 1.69 -3.00
N ASP A 200 -7.06 2.50 -2.08
CA ASP A 200 -5.71 3.06 -2.21
C ASP A 200 -4.64 1.94 -2.19
N VAL A 201 -4.88 0.88 -1.41
CA VAL A 201 -4.07 -0.34 -1.41
C VAL A 201 -4.97 -1.56 -1.45
N SER A 202 -4.65 -2.51 -2.32
CA SER A 202 -5.40 -3.76 -2.49
C SER A 202 -4.55 -4.94 -2.03
N ILE A 203 -5.11 -5.80 -1.19
CA ILE A 203 -4.47 -7.01 -0.69
C ILE A 203 -5.37 -8.19 -1.04
N ALA A 204 -4.91 -9.04 -1.95
CA ALA A 204 -5.59 -10.29 -2.28
C ALA A 204 -5.02 -11.43 -1.43
N MET A 205 -5.90 -12.15 -0.74
CA MET A 205 -5.55 -13.35 0.01
C MET A 205 -5.55 -14.56 -0.93
N GLY A 206 -4.52 -15.39 -0.84
CA GLY A 206 -4.38 -16.62 -1.61
C GLY A 206 -4.64 -17.86 -0.76
#